data_89304fb8d9fe0cb1eaf95cf1e40294fb
#
_entry.id   89304fb8d9fe0cb1eaf95cf1e40294fb
#
_cell.length_a   1.000
_cell.length_b   1.000
_cell.length_c   1.000
_cell.angle_alpha   90.00
_cell.angle_beta   90.00
_cell.angle_gamma   90.00
#
_symmetry.space_group_name_H-M   'P 1'
#
loop_
_entity.id
_entity.type
_entity.pdbx_description
1 polymer ?
#
loop_
_entity_poly.entity_id
_entity_poly.type
_entity_poly.pdbx_seq_one_letter_code
_entity_poly.pdbx_strand_id
1 'polypeptide(L)'
;MSIPSTITEYLSCFSQELGDRILQIYPALQAPQDPVSERFKTLLRSPFAAQRLAVMGIVKRWHRAKAAAVIAECGTGKTLMALSAIHVRSAGRPYSALVMAPPNIVGKWCREVLITVPGARVFIIDGLRTPGQSGANPHGVNEVRYRNGRIVRQGLHTVLTELRLRKNSKSARDRWQKICPGPSFFVVGRDRAKLSFFWKHCYAVAKSGPCLGTVINPDTGAPLIVNDERVLASEFEKIRRSEIIGAADYDRGKNRRAMYSPLWQADGGRIRRFAPLEFIGRYMPDFFDYGIADEVHELKGDTAQGNALGTLARSVDRMAVLTGTLMGGYADDLFNVLYRLEPHKMVTEGYEWGESGVRNFAESYGVLERVTIIAPEENACSKAKVIKQVKRKPGASPLLFGKFLMELGAFVSLEDISSELPAYREEVIGVDMDEPLAKAYADLEKQIKEALEEHRGNHSVISTALNALLAYPDRPYGFGDLIGTEYDPELHRRVPFLIAQTQDLSEDFAYAKERQLLECVKGDLSRGRKCQIYAVYTAKRDVTRRLERVLSQEGIRVSILTAQVPPDQREAWYERELRNGMQVCVAHPRLVSVG
;
A
#
# COMPACT_ATOMS: atom_id res chain seq x y z
N MET A 1 -2.97 46.94 5.63
CA MET A 1 -3.38 45.50 5.52
C MET A 1 -3.76 45.05 6.92
N SER A 2 -4.96 44.49 7.10
CA SER A 2 -5.34 43.87 8.38
C SER A 2 -4.45 42.66 8.64
N ILE A 3 -4.01 42.47 9.87
CA ILE A 3 -3.20 41.32 10.26
C ILE A 3 -4.09 40.07 10.11
N PRO A 4 -3.67 39.06 9.33
CA PRO A 4 -4.47 37.84 9.17
C PRO A 4 -4.71 37.14 10.49
N SER A 5 -5.93 36.79 10.78
CA SER A 5 -6.34 36.15 12.03
C SER A 5 -6.27 34.62 12.00
N THR A 6 -6.24 34.04 10.79
CA THR A 6 -6.15 32.61 10.56
C THR A 6 -4.99 32.24 9.64
N ILE A 7 -4.53 30.98 9.70
CA ILE A 7 -3.48 30.46 8.81
C ILE A 7 -3.94 30.54 7.34
N THR A 8 -5.22 30.29 7.07
CA THR A 8 -5.79 30.36 5.72
C THR A 8 -5.73 31.76 5.16
N GLU A 9 -6.12 32.77 5.94
CA GLU A 9 -5.99 34.19 5.55
C GLU A 9 -4.53 34.60 5.34
N TYR A 10 -3.62 34.16 6.22
CA TYR A 10 -2.19 34.42 6.09
C TYR A 10 -1.64 33.84 4.78
N LEU A 11 -1.94 32.55 4.50
CA LEU A 11 -1.52 31.92 3.25
C LEU A 11 -2.13 32.59 2.02
N SER A 12 -3.39 33.02 2.08
CA SER A 12 -4.03 33.74 0.97
C SER A 12 -3.37 35.10 0.71
N CYS A 13 -3.00 35.81 1.76
CA CYS A 13 -2.36 37.13 1.63
C CYS A 13 -0.89 37.08 1.17
N PHE A 14 -0.15 36.07 1.60
CA PHE A 14 1.30 35.99 1.42
C PHE A 14 1.79 34.81 0.58
N SER A 15 0.87 34.07 -0.08
CA SER A 15 1.21 32.87 -0.86
C SER A 15 2.28 33.13 -1.92
N GLN A 16 2.19 34.25 -2.64
CA GLN A 16 3.14 34.59 -3.68
C GLN A 16 4.53 34.91 -3.10
N GLU A 17 4.59 35.75 -2.06
CA GLU A 17 5.84 36.12 -1.40
C GLU A 17 6.53 34.92 -0.74
N LEU A 18 5.74 34.04 -0.11
CA LEU A 18 6.22 32.78 0.45
C LEU A 18 6.72 31.83 -0.67
N GLY A 19 5.99 31.74 -1.78
CA GLY A 19 6.38 30.97 -2.95
C GLY A 19 7.71 31.45 -3.54
N ASP A 20 7.87 32.75 -3.74
CA ASP A 20 9.10 33.37 -4.24
C ASP A 20 10.29 33.11 -3.31
N ARG A 21 10.07 33.22 -2.01
CA ARG A 21 11.09 32.91 -1.00
C ARG A 21 11.50 31.45 -0.98
N ILE A 22 10.53 30.54 -1.12
CA ILE A 22 10.80 29.09 -1.24
C ILE A 22 11.63 28.81 -2.50
N LEU A 23 11.28 29.42 -3.63
CA LEU A 23 12.02 29.25 -4.90
C LEU A 23 13.43 29.84 -4.84
N GLN A 24 13.66 30.89 -4.03
CA GLN A 24 15.01 31.43 -3.78
C GLN A 24 15.88 30.48 -2.95
N ILE A 25 15.28 29.82 -1.94
CA ILE A 25 16.01 28.92 -1.04
C ILE A 25 16.20 27.54 -1.71
N TYR A 26 15.19 27.07 -2.45
CA TYR A 26 15.17 25.78 -3.14
C TYR A 26 14.89 26.00 -4.64
N PRO A 27 15.87 26.53 -5.41
CA PRO A 27 15.67 26.74 -6.83
C PRO A 27 15.36 25.41 -7.55
N ALA A 28 14.38 25.44 -8.42
CA ALA A 28 14.02 24.28 -9.23
C ALA A 28 15.23 23.79 -10.04
N LEU A 29 15.48 22.47 -10.02
CA LEU A 29 16.56 21.87 -10.82
C LEU A 29 16.33 22.02 -12.32
N GLN A 30 15.05 22.08 -12.73
CA GLN A 30 14.60 22.31 -14.10
C GLN A 30 13.55 23.40 -14.09
N ALA A 31 13.87 24.51 -14.73
CA ALA A 31 12.92 25.59 -14.96
C ALA A 31 12.17 25.39 -16.29
N PRO A 32 10.97 25.98 -16.46
CA PRO A 32 10.19 25.85 -17.72
C PRO A 32 10.96 26.26 -18.98
N GLN A 33 11.84 27.26 -18.87
CA GLN A 33 12.66 27.78 -19.97
C GLN A 33 13.92 26.96 -20.26
N ASP A 34 14.31 26.04 -19.35
CA ASP A 34 15.50 25.20 -19.55
C ASP A 34 15.29 24.22 -20.71
N PRO A 35 16.35 23.96 -21.49
CA PRO A 35 16.24 23.03 -22.60
C PRO A 35 15.91 21.62 -22.10
N VAL A 36 15.06 20.93 -22.84
CA VAL A 36 14.73 19.52 -22.64
C VAL A 36 15.56 18.63 -23.56
N SER A 37 15.79 17.39 -23.16
CA SER A 37 16.60 16.45 -23.94
C SER A 37 15.92 16.05 -25.24
N GLU A 38 16.66 16.08 -26.35
CA GLU A 38 16.23 15.57 -27.65
C GLU A 38 15.91 14.06 -27.62
N ARG A 39 16.40 13.34 -26.63
CA ARG A 39 16.13 11.90 -26.46
C ARG A 39 14.67 11.55 -26.21
N PHE A 40 13.84 12.52 -25.80
CA PHE A 40 12.40 12.28 -25.72
C PHE A 40 11.80 11.88 -27.07
N LYS A 41 12.36 12.38 -28.18
CA LYS A 41 11.90 12.04 -29.53
C LYS A 41 12.18 10.59 -29.93
N THR A 42 13.07 9.92 -29.23
CA THR A 42 13.41 8.51 -29.48
C THR A 42 12.55 7.53 -28.69
N LEU A 43 11.71 8.00 -27.77
CA LEU A 43 10.71 7.17 -27.10
C LEU A 43 9.58 6.79 -28.07
N LEU A 44 9.00 5.60 -27.89
CA LEU A 44 7.87 5.13 -28.68
C LEU A 44 6.58 5.90 -28.34
N ARG A 45 6.52 6.47 -27.14
CA ARG A 45 5.44 7.32 -26.65
C ARG A 45 6.04 8.57 -26.00
N SER A 46 5.68 9.73 -26.52
CA SER A 46 6.22 11.00 -26.04
C SER A 46 5.51 11.47 -24.76
N PRO A 47 6.25 11.89 -23.72
CA PRO A 47 5.67 12.55 -22.56
C PRO A 47 5.14 13.95 -22.90
N PHE A 48 4.13 14.41 -22.17
CA PHE A 48 3.61 15.77 -22.23
C PHE A 48 4.65 16.80 -21.75
N ALA A 49 4.41 18.08 -22.03
CA ALA A 49 5.35 19.16 -21.72
C ALA A 49 5.71 19.19 -20.22
N ALA A 50 4.72 19.20 -19.33
CA ALA A 50 4.95 19.20 -17.89
C ALA A 50 5.67 17.92 -17.41
N GLN A 51 5.33 16.77 -17.97
CA GLN A 51 6.02 15.51 -17.69
C GLN A 51 7.50 15.57 -18.10
N ARG A 52 7.82 16.18 -19.26
CA ARG A 52 9.23 16.35 -19.71
C ARG A 52 10.03 17.21 -18.74
N LEU A 53 9.45 18.30 -18.22
CA LEU A 53 10.09 19.14 -17.21
C LEU A 53 10.38 18.35 -15.93
N ALA A 54 9.39 17.61 -15.42
CA ALA A 54 9.56 16.75 -14.25
C ALA A 54 10.66 15.70 -14.47
N VAL A 55 10.68 15.05 -15.63
CA VAL A 55 11.72 14.07 -16.01
C VAL A 55 13.10 14.70 -16.02
N MET A 56 13.26 15.90 -16.58
CA MET A 56 14.54 16.59 -16.58
C MET A 56 15.00 16.95 -15.18
N GLY A 57 14.08 17.35 -14.28
CA GLY A 57 14.35 17.55 -12.87
C GLY A 57 14.89 16.28 -12.20
N ILE A 58 14.28 15.12 -12.45
CA ILE A 58 14.75 13.81 -11.96
C ILE A 58 16.15 13.50 -12.49
N VAL A 59 16.38 13.68 -13.78
CA VAL A 59 17.69 13.43 -14.41
C VAL A 59 18.77 14.33 -13.80
N LYS A 60 18.50 15.62 -13.62
CA LYS A 60 19.40 16.56 -12.95
C LYS A 60 19.65 16.19 -11.49
N ARG A 61 18.61 15.74 -10.76
CA ARG A 61 18.75 15.22 -9.40
C ARG A 61 19.69 14.02 -9.35
N TRP A 62 19.58 13.07 -10.27
CA TRP A 62 20.43 11.88 -10.34
C TRP A 62 21.92 12.18 -10.62
N HIS A 63 22.27 13.38 -11.06
CA HIS A 63 23.67 13.81 -11.09
C HIS A 63 24.21 14.15 -9.70
N ARG A 64 23.34 14.58 -8.78
CA ARG A 64 23.72 15.04 -7.44
C ARG A 64 23.48 13.99 -6.35
N ALA A 65 22.43 13.17 -6.50
CA ALA A 65 21.98 12.22 -5.49
C ALA A 65 21.53 10.90 -6.13
N LYS A 66 21.44 9.86 -5.32
CA LYS A 66 21.06 8.51 -5.77
C LYS A 66 19.55 8.39 -6.01
N ALA A 67 18.74 8.93 -5.09
CA ALA A 67 17.29 8.80 -5.11
C ALA A 67 16.60 10.03 -5.69
N ALA A 68 15.51 9.80 -6.40
CA ALA A 68 14.54 10.80 -6.81
C ALA A 68 13.12 10.24 -6.67
N ALA A 69 12.15 11.11 -6.35
CA ALA A 69 10.76 10.75 -6.21
C ALA A 69 9.90 11.42 -7.29
N VAL A 70 8.98 10.66 -7.87
CA VAL A 70 7.87 11.18 -8.67
C VAL A 70 6.65 11.21 -7.78
N ILE A 71 6.28 12.40 -7.32
CA ILE A 71 5.15 12.65 -6.46
C ILE A 71 4.07 13.29 -7.33
N ALA A 72 3.17 12.46 -7.81
CA ALA A 72 2.27 12.91 -8.86
C ALA A 72 0.91 12.24 -8.73
N GLU A 73 -0.15 12.98 -8.99
CA GLU A 73 -1.52 12.49 -8.86
C GLU A 73 -1.79 11.25 -9.74
N CYS A 74 -2.84 10.50 -9.40
CA CYS A 74 -3.24 9.35 -10.22
C CYS A 74 -3.63 9.83 -11.62
N GLY A 75 -3.17 9.10 -12.65
CA GLY A 75 -3.44 9.48 -14.04
C GLY A 75 -2.40 10.42 -14.68
N THR A 76 -1.51 11.06 -13.94
CA THR A 76 -0.48 11.97 -14.47
C THR A 76 0.66 11.27 -15.24
N GLY A 77 0.68 9.94 -15.32
CA GLY A 77 1.68 9.20 -16.08
C GLY A 77 3.00 8.95 -15.34
N LYS A 78 2.98 8.70 -14.01
CA LYS A 78 4.15 8.38 -13.19
C LYS A 78 5.08 7.34 -13.82
N THR A 79 4.50 6.25 -14.32
CA THR A 79 5.23 5.17 -15.01
C THR A 79 6.00 5.69 -16.23
N LEU A 80 5.34 6.48 -17.09
CA LEU A 80 5.96 7.08 -18.26
C LEU A 80 7.10 8.02 -17.88
N MET A 81 6.92 8.84 -16.84
CA MET A 81 7.97 9.74 -16.37
C MET A 81 9.20 8.98 -15.86
N ALA A 82 9.01 7.92 -15.06
CA ALA A 82 10.12 7.09 -14.57
C ALA A 82 10.89 6.41 -15.72
N LEU A 83 10.18 5.82 -16.68
CA LEU A 83 10.79 5.18 -17.86
C LEU A 83 11.54 6.21 -18.71
N SER A 84 10.96 7.38 -18.92
CA SER A 84 11.57 8.48 -19.67
C SER A 84 12.83 9.01 -18.99
N ALA A 85 12.83 9.12 -17.64
CA ALA A 85 14.00 9.57 -16.89
C ALA A 85 15.20 8.61 -17.07
N ILE A 86 14.94 7.31 -17.00
CA ILE A 86 15.97 6.29 -17.27
C ILE A 86 16.45 6.38 -18.72
N HIS A 87 15.54 6.47 -19.68
CA HIS A 87 15.86 6.56 -21.10
C HIS A 87 16.73 7.78 -21.43
N VAL A 88 16.36 8.94 -20.90
CA VAL A 88 17.13 10.18 -21.07
C VAL A 88 18.50 10.07 -20.40
N ARG A 89 18.54 9.59 -19.14
CA ARG A 89 19.79 9.48 -18.35
C ARG A 89 20.77 8.48 -18.90
N SER A 90 20.28 7.39 -19.49
CA SER A 90 21.13 6.34 -20.07
C SER A 90 21.94 6.82 -21.27
N ALA A 91 21.51 7.89 -21.93
CA ALA A 91 22.15 8.46 -23.12
C ALA A 91 22.45 7.42 -24.22
N GLY A 92 21.54 6.42 -24.39
CA GLY A 92 21.68 5.36 -25.39
C GLY A 92 22.57 4.19 -24.98
N ARG A 93 23.18 4.21 -23.81
CA ARG A 93 23.98 3.09 -23.29
C ARG A 93 23.06 1.94 -22.86
N PRO A 94 23.51 0.68 -23.02
CA PRO A 94 22.82 -0.46 -22.43
C PRO A 94 22.69 -0.31 -20.92
N TYR A 95 21.54 -0.75 -20.37
CA TYR A 95 21.31 -0.72 -18.93
C TYR A 95 20.37 -1.83 -18.46
N SER A 96 20.44 -2.11 -17.17
CA SER A 96 19.52 -3.00 -16.49
C SER A 96 18.74 -2.23 -15.42
N ALA A 97 17.42 -2.34 -15.44
CA ALA A 97 16.54 -1.72 -14.46
C ALA A 97 15.73 -2.78 -13.70
N LEU A 98 15.59 -2.61 -12.38
CA LEU A 98 14.79 -3.46 -11.51
C LEU A 98 13.57 -2.67 -11.02
N VAL A 99 12.38 -3.18 -11.34
CA VAL A 99 11.10 -2.56 -11.00
C VAL A 99 10.40 -3.39 -9.93
N MET A 100 10.09 -2.79 -8.79
CA MET A 100 9.26 -3.36 -7.74
C MET A 100 7.90 -2.65 -7.75
N ALA A 101 6.84 -3.39 -8.07
CA ALA A 101 5.50 -2.86 -8.26
C ALA A 101 4.45 -3.63 -7.45
N PRO A 102 3.26 -3.05 -7.20
CA PRO A 102 2.13 -3.81 -6.70
C PRO A 102 1.84 -5.05 -7.57
N PRO A 103 1.44 -6.19 -6.95
CA PRO A 103 1.29 -7.46 -7.68
C PRO A 103 0.32 -7.42 -8.86
N ASN A 104 -0.75 -6.64 -8.73
CA ASN A 104 -1.81 -6.52 -9.73
C ASN A 104 -1.41 -5.74 -10.98
N ILE A 105 -0.34 -4.93 -10.93
CA ILE A 105 0.10 -4.11 -12.06
C ILE A 105 1.45 -4.55 -12.66
N VAL A 106 1.97 -5.71 -12.28
CA VAL A 106 3.20 -6.26 -12.86
C VAL A 106 3.09 -6.41 -14.38
N GLY A 107 1.97 -6.94 -14.88
CA GLY A 107 1.69 -7.05 -16.31
C GLY A 107 1.60 -5.70 -17.01
N LYS A 108 0.93 -4.72 -16.37
CA LYS A 108 0.86 -3.34 -16.85
C LYS A 108 2.26 -2.72 -16.96
N TRP A 109 3.11 -2.87 -15.95
CA TRP A 109 4.49 -2.40 -16.01
C TRP A 109 5.26 -2.99 -17.20
N CYS A 110 5.13 -4.29 -17.43
CA CYS A 110 5.76 -4.93 -18.58
C CYS A 110 5.28 -4.33 -19.91
N ARG A 111 3.96 -4.12 -20.04
CA ARG A 111 3.37 -3.49 -21.23
C ARG A 111 3.86 -2.06 -21.40
N GLU A 112 3.83 -1.25 -20.35
CA GLU A 112 4.26 0.15 -20.38
C GLU A 112 5.74 0.29 -20.82
N VAL A 113 6.62 -0.57 -20.35
CA VAL A 113 8.01 -0.60 -20.80
C VAL A 113 8.09 -0.89 -22.31
N LEU A 114 7.39 -1.93 -22.78
CA LEU A 114 7.47 -2.39 -24.17
C LEU A 114 6.86 -1.40 -25.17
N ILE A 115 5.87 -0.62 -24.77
CA ILE A 115 5.25 0.41 -25.62
C ILE A 115 5.89 1.79 -25.46
N THR A 116 6.85 1.96 -24.54
CA THR A 116 7.47 3.26 -24.26
C THR A 116 8.95 3.27 -24.64
N VAL A 117 9.72 2.23 -24.28
CA VAL A 117 11.17 2.22 -24.43
C VAL A 117 11.58 1.40 -25.66
N PRO A 118 12.18 2.01 -26.68
CA PRO A 118 12.55 1.31 -27.89
C PRO A 118 13.62 0.22 -27.62
N GLY A 119 13.39 -0.96 -28.20
CA GLY A 119 14.33 -2.09 -28.09
C GLY A 119 14.44 -2.71 -26.70
N ALA A 120 13.56 -2.36 -25.78
CA ALA A 120 13.57 -2.92 -24.43
C ALA A 120 13.25 -4.42 -24.42
N ARG A 121 13.99 -5.18 -23.61
CA ARG A 121 13.65 -6.54 -23.21
C ARG A 121 13.11 -6.52 -21.78
N VAL A 122 12.03 -7.24 -21.55
CA VAL A 122 11.34 -7.24 -20.26
C VAL A 122 11.24 -8.64 -19.69
N PHE A 123 11.55 -8.75 -18.41
CA PHE A 123 11.60 -10.01 -17.67
C PHE A 123 10.73 -9.90 -16.42
N ILE A 124 9.83 -10.87 -16.21
CA ILE A 124 9.08 -11.00 -14.96
C ILE A 124 9.82 -11.95 -14.03
N ILE A 125 10.07 -11.49 -12.80
CA ILE A 125 10.62 -12.32 -11.74
C ILE A 125 9.45 -12.91 -10.93
N ASP A 126 9.05 -14.14 -11.26
CA ASP A 126 7.96 -14.83 -10.58
C ASP A 126 8.39 -15.50 -9.26
N GLY A 127 9.65 -15.77 -9.10
CA GLY A 127 10.25 -16.37 -7.92
C GLY A 127 11.54 -17.08 -8.29
N LEU A 128 12.48 -17.11 -7.38
CA LEU A 128 13.69 -17.92 -7.50
C LEU A 128 13.54 -19.11 -6.58
N ARG A 129 13.80 -20.31 -7.07
CA ARG A 129 13.72 -21.54 -6.28
C ARG A 129 15.09 -22.17 -6.08
N THR A 130 15.26 -22.85 -4.97
CA THR A 130 16.45 -23.69 -4.72
C THR A 130 16.47 -24.86 -5.69
N PRO A 131 17.63 -25.19 -6.28
CA PRO A 131 17.79 -26.44 -7.01
C PRO A 131 17.33 -27.63 -6.13
N GLY A 132 16.53 -28.53 -6.67
CA GLY A 132 16.07 -29.75 -5.99
C GLY A 132 14.62 -29.72 -5.45
N GLN A 133 13.90 -28.60 -5.48
CA GLN A 133 12.47 -28.59 -5.20
C GLN A 133 11.67 -29.08 -6.42
N SER A 134 11.03 -30.24 -6.30
CA SER A 134 10.22 -30.83 -7.36
C SER A 134 9.03 -29.97 -7.77
N GLY A 135 8.70 -29.98 -9.03
CA GLY A 135 7.46 -29.45 -9.60
C GLY A 135 7.46 -27.98 -9.96
N ALA A 136 8.60 -27.29 -9.97
CA ALA A 136 8.66 -25.90 -10.32
C ALA A 136 9.96 -25.56 -11.02
N ASN A 137 9.79 -24.67 -11.94
CA ASN A 137 10.86 -24.02 -12.63
C ASN A 137 11.85 -23.37 -11.65
N PRO A 138 13.08 -23.85 -11.59
CA PRO A 138 14.07 -23.33 -10.64
C PRO A 138 14.45 -21.87 -10.89
N HIS A 139 14.03 -21.29 -12.02
CA HIS A 139 14.57 -20.03 -12.52
C HIS A 139 13.49 -19.00 -12.80
N GLY A 140 12.44 -18.92 -12.06
CA GLY A 140 11.25 -18.05 -12.13
C GLY A 140 11.33 -16.69 -12.84
N VAL A 141 12.23 -16.54 -13.82
CA VAL A 141 12.39 -15.35 -14.64
C VAL A 141 11.91 -15.66 -16.04
N ASN A 142 10.84 -15.01 -16.45
CA ASN A 142 10.22 -15.18 -17.75
C ASN A 142 10.44 -13.92 -18.60
N GLU A 143 10.96 -14.06 -19.80
CA GLU A 143 10.92 -12.98 -20.78
C GLU A 143 9.51 -12.83 -21.35
N VAL A 144 9.08 -11.59 -21.55
CA VAL A 144 7.74 -11.29 -22.06
C VAL A 144 7.81 -10.39 -23.28
N ARG A 145 6.80 -10.50 -24.14
CA ARG A 145 6.59 -9.62 -25.28
C ARG A 145 5.17 -9.09 -25.29
N TYR A 146 4.98 -7.93 -25.90
CA TYR A 146 3.69 -7.36 -26.16
C TYR A 146 3.24 -7.75 -27.58
N ARG A 147 2.13 -8.49 -27.68
CA ARG A 147 1.55 -8.93 -28.95
C ARG A 147 0.03 -8.80 -28.89
N ASN A 148 -0.57 -8.20 -29.92
CA ASN A 148 -2.02 -8.04 -30.04
C ASN A 148 -2.69 -7.48 -28.78
N GLY A 149 -2.11 -6.42 -28.21
CA GLY A 149 -2.64 -5.80 -27.00
C GLY A 149 -2.33 -6.52 -25.68
N ARG A 150 -1.49 -7.60 -25.70
CA ARG A 150 -1.27 -8.47 -24.52
C ARG A 150 0.19 -8.74 -24.25
N ILE A 151 0.47 -9.00 -22.98
CA ILE A 151 1.73 -9.57 -22.56
C ILE A 151 1.70 -11.09 -22.77
N VAL A 152 2.64 -11.58 -23.57
CA VAL A 152 2.85 -12.99 -23.84
C VAL A 152 4.18 -13.42 -23.24
N ARG A 153 4.18 -14.47 -22.41
CA ARG A 153 5.41 -15.08 -21.89
C ARG A 153 6.10 -15.86 -23.01
N GLN A 154 7.38 -15.58 -23.23
CA GLN A 154 8.11 -16.12 -24.37
C GLN A 154 9.06 -17.26 -24.00
N GLY A 155 9.53 -17.32 -22.79
CA GLY A 155 10.48 -18.33 -22.37
C GLY A 155 11.08 -18.05 -21.01
N LEU A 156 11.76 -19.05 -20.49
CA LEU A 156 12.47 -19.02 -19.24
C LEU A 156 13.90 -18.65 -19.44
N HIS A 157 14.37 -17.76 -18.58
CA HIS A 157 15.77 -17.37 -18.55
C HIS A 157 16.40 -17.76 -17.21
N THR A 158 17.56 -18.38 -17.28
CA THR A 158 18.39 -18.74 -16.11
C THR A 158 19.30 -17.58 -15.69
N VAL A 159 19.14 -16.42 -16.30
CA VAL A 159 20.01 -15.25 -16.19
C VAL A 159 20.46 -14.96 -14.77
N LEU A 160 19.53 -14.84 -13.82
CA LEU A 160 19.90 -14.50 -12.45
C LEU A 160 20.73 -15.59 -11.76
N THR A 161 20.49 -16.85 -12.12
CA THR A 161 21.21 -17.99 -11.55
C THR A 161 22.59 -18.17 -12.17
N GLU A 162 22.72 -18.01 -13.47
CA GLU A 162 24.00 -18.06 -14.17
C GLU A 162 24.94 -16.94 -13.71
N LEU A 163 24.41 -15.74 -13.54
CA LEU A 163 25.20 -14.59 -13.08
C LEU A 163 25.62 -14.69 -11.62
N ARG A 164 24.85 -15.39 -10.78
CA ARG A 164 25.19 -15.65 -9.36
C ARG A 164 26.49 -16.40 -9.18
N LEU A 165 26.77 -17.38 -10.01
CA LEU A 165 27.92 -18.26 -9.87
C LEU A 165 29.28 -17.53 -10.04
N ARG A 166 29.25 -16.24 -10.33
CA ARG A 166 30.45 -15.44 -10.50
C ARG A 166 30.73 -14.55 -9.30
N LYS A 167 31.96 -14.60 -8.85
CA LYS A 167 32.44 -13.83 -7.69
C LYS A 167 32.46 -12.31 -7.90
N ASN A 168 32.31 -11.83 -9.14
CA ASN A 168 32.40 -10.41 -9.47
C ASN A 168 31.12 -9.94 -10.18
N SER A 169 30.28 -9.15 -9.48
CA SER A 169 29.03 -8.62 -9.99
C SER A 169 29.20 -7.64 -11.17
N LYS A 170 30.31 -6.89 -11.20
CA LYS A 170 30.64 -6.01 -12.35
C LYS A 170 30.86 -6.83 -13.62
N SER A 171 31.59 -7.94 -13.52
CA SER A 171 31.75 -8.87 -14.63
C SER A 171 30.44 -9.53 -15.06
N ALA A 172 29.49 -9.71 -14.15
CA ALA A 172 28.15 -10.19 -14.46
C ALA A 172 27.34 -9.15 -15.25
N ARG A 173 27.42 -7.87 -14.87
CA ARG A 173 26.80 -6.74 -15.59
C ARG A 173 27.37 -6.64 -17.02
N ASP A 174 28.68 -6.62 -17.17
CA ASP A 174 29.35 -6.52 -18.47
C ASP A 174 28.99 -7.68 -19.41
N ARG A 175 28.87 -8.89 -18.87
CA ARG A 175 28.42 -10.06 -19.63
C ARG A 175 26.96 -9.91 -20.04
N TRP A 176 26.09 -9.47 -19.13
CA TRP A 176 24.69 -9.26 -19.45
C TRP A 176 24.53 -8.23 -20.57
N GLN A 177 25.27 -7.13 -20.51
CA GLN A 177 25.25 -6.11 -21.55
C GLN A 177 25.70 -6.62 -22.92
N LYS A 178 26.60 -7.62 -22.97
CA LYS A 178 26.94 -8.31 -24.21
C LYS A 178 25.83 -9.21 -24.77
N ILE A 179 25.09 -9.88 -23.87
CA ILE A 179 23.93 -10.72 -24.21
C ILE A 179 22.71 -9.87 -24.57
N CYS A 180 22.53 -8.74 -23.84
CA CYS A 180 21.44 -7.80 -24.03
C CYS A 180 22.03 -6.39 -24.25
N PRO A 181 22.40 -6.02 -25.49
CA PRO A 181 23.05 -4.76 -25.78
C PRO A 181 22.12 -3.55 -25.76
N GLY A 182 20.88 -3.70 -25.31
CA GLY A 182 19.86 -2.67 -25.16
C GLY A 182 19.33 -2.55 -23.73
N PRO A 183 18.24 -1.78 -23.56
CA PRO A 183 17.55 -1.67 -22.30
C PRO A 183 16.98 -3.00 -21.83
N SER A 184 17.20 -3.36 -20.56
CA SER A 184 16.61 -4.55 -19.96
C SER A 184 15.90 -4.20 -18.65
N PHE A 185 14.65 -4.63 -18.51
CA PHE A 185 13.82 -4.38 -17.34
C PHE A 185 13.42 -5.68 -16.68
N PHE A 186 13.63 -5.76 -15.38
CA PHE A 186 13.24 -6.89 -14.54
C PHE A 186 12.12 -6.42 -13.60
N VAL A 187 10.93 -6.97 -13.76
CA VAL A 187 9.74 -6.56 -13.00
C VAL A 187 9.39 -7.61 -11.97
N VAL A 188 9.19 -7.20 -10.72
CA VAL A 188 8.85 -8.08 -9.60
C VAL A 188 7.69 -7.48 -8.79
N GLY A 189 6.72 -8.32 -8.43
CA GLY A 189 5.68 -7.93 -7.49
C GLY A 189 6.23 -7.80 -6.07
N ARG A 190 5.86 -6.73 -5.34
CA ARG A 190 6.37 -6.46 -3.99
C ARG A 190 6.15 -7.58 -2.98
N ASP A 191 5.06 -8.36 -3.13
CA ASP A 191 4.80 -9.51 -2.26
C ASP A 191 5.78 -10.66 -2.47
N ARG A 192 6.30 -10.81 -3.69
CA ARG A 192 7.36 -11.77 -4.04
C ARG A 192 8.74 -11.21 -3.74
N ALA A 193 8.91 -9.91 -3.88
CA ALA A 193 10.17 -9.21 -3.63
C ALA A 193 10.58 -9.21 -2.16
N LYS A 194 9.59 -9.24 -1.24
CA LYS A 194 9.81 -9.04 0.19
C LYS A 194 10.82 -10.02 0.78
N LEU A 195 11.67 -9.50 1.63
CA LEU A 195 12.65 -10.27 2.38
C LEU A 195 11.94 -11.17 3.39
N SER A 196 12.44 -12.40 3.55
CA SER A 196 11.96 -13.34 4.56
C SER A 196 13.13 -14.01 5.23
N PHE A 197 13.02 -14.16 6.56
CA PHE A 197 13.97 -14.92 7.35
C PHE A 197 13.41 -16.30 7.64
N PHE A 198 14.27 -17.30 7.71
CA PHE A 198 13.93 -18.58 8.30
C PHE A 198 14.07 -18.42 9.82
N TRP A 199 12.99 -18.66 10.55
CA TRP A 199 13.01 -18.69 12.00
C TRP A 199 13.36 -20.09 12.45
N LYS A 200 14.49 -20.26 13.13
CA LYS A 200 14.85 -21.50 13.79
C LYS A 200 14.51 -21.42 15.27
N HIS A 201 14.17 -22.55 15.84
CA HIS A 201 14.01 -22.68 17.29
C HIS A 201 15.34 -22.37 18.00
N CYS A 202 15.26 -21.57 19.05
CA CYS A 202 16.38 -21.19 19.89
C CYS A 202 15.87 -21.16 21.32
N TYR A 203 15.74 -22.38 21.91
CA TYR A 203 15.22 -22.56 23.26
C TYR A 203 16.17 -23.40 24.10
N ALA A 204 16.02 -23.30 25.38
CA ALA A 204 16.67 -24.23 26.32
C ALA A 204 15.65 -25.24 26.84
N VAL A 205 16.13 -26.37 27.33
CA VAL A 205 15.30 -27.40 27.96
C VAL A 205 15.72 -27.49 29.43
N ALA A 206 14.75 -27.48 30.32
CA ALA A 206 15.01 -27.64 31.74
C ALA A 206 15.61 -29.04 32.03
N LYS A 207 16.80 -29.07 32.62
CA LYS A 207 17.57 -30.31 32.88
C LYS A 207 17.32 -30.89 34.27
N SER A 208 16.59 -30.17 35.13
CA SER A 208 16.31 -30.60 36.51
C SER A 208 15.09 -29.88 37.08
N GLY A 209 14.59 -30.34 38.21
CA GLY A 209 13.48 -29.73 38.94
C GLY A 209 12.09 -30.03 38.35
N PRO A 210 11.04 -29.34 38.81
CA PRO A 210 9.65 -29.61 38.43
C PRO A 210 9.33 -29.29 36.97
N CYS A 211 10.24 -28.66 36.23
CA CYS A 211 10.12 -28.33 34.82
C CYS A 211 10.97 -29.20 33.90
N LEU A 212 11.50 -30.32 34.40
CA LEU A 212 12.37 -31.22 33.62
C LEU A 212 11.74 -31.59 32.28
N GLY A 213 12.52 -31.48 31.21
CA GLY A 213 12.09 -31.81 29.85
C GLY A 213 11.22 -30.74 29.16
N THR A 214 10.82 -29.69 29.87
CA THR A 214 10.02 -28.61 29.29
C THR A 214 10.90 -27.54 28.64
N VAL A 215 10.33 -26.88 27.63
CA VAL A 215 10.93 -25.71 27.00
C VAL A 215 10.95 -24.54 27.98
N ILE A 216 12.10 -23.93 28.12
CA ILE A 216 12.29 -22.73 28.92
C ILE A 216 12.87 -21.60 28.06
N ASN A 217 12.55 -20.38 28.42
CA ASN A 217 13.18 -19.21 27.87
C ASN A 217 14.66 -19.18 28.24
N PRO A 218 15.59 -19.13 27.28
CA PRO A 218 17.03 -19.18 27.57
C PRO A 218 17.53 -17.99 28.40
N ASP A 219 16.83 -16.83 28.35
CA ASP A 219 17.26 -15.62 29.06
C ASP A 219 16.71 -15.58 30.50
N THR A 220 15.47 -16.05 30.71
CA THR A 220 14.79 -15.91 32.00
C THR A 220 14.66 -17.23 32.77
N GLY A 221 14.86 -18.39 32.11
CA GLY A 221 14.62 -19.71 32.67
C GLY A 221 13.12 -20.04 32.88
N ALA A 222 12.21 -19.16 32.53
CA ALA A 222 10.77 -19.36 32.70
C ALA A 222 10.25 -20.46 31.76
N PRO A 223 9.42 -21.41 32.24
CA PRO A 223 8.83 -22.45 31.41
C PRO A 223 7.84 -21.84 30.39
N LEU A 224 7.81 -22.42 29.19
CA LEU A 224 6.81 -22.10 28.20
C LEU A 224 5.50 -22.79 28.55
N ILE A 225 4.43 -22.01 28.67
CA ILE A 225 3.07 -22.49 28.95
C ILE A 225 2.17 -22.08 27.76
N VAL A 226 1.46 -23.07 27.23
CA VAL A 226 0.46 -22.87 26.17
C VAL A 226 -0.80 -23.61 26.58
N ASN A 227 -1.96 -22.93 26.61
CA ASN A 227 -3.23 -23.48 27.06
C ASN A 227 -3.15 -24.10 28.48
N ASP A 228 -2.49 -23.40 29.41
CA ASP A 228 -2.24 -23.81 30.78
C ASP A 228 -1.37 -25.09 30.98
N GLU A 229 -0.81 -25.64 29.89
CA GLU A 229 0.07 -26.77 29.91
C GLU A 229 1.52 -26.37 29.58
N ARG A 230 2.47 -27.04 30.23
CA ARG A 230 3.90 -26.86 29.95
C ARG A 230 4.29 -27.59 28.67
N VAL A 231 4.95 -26.90 27.79
CA VAL A 231 5.35 -27.44 26.48
C VAL A 231 6.62 -28.27 26.60
N LEU A 232 6.57 -29.53 26.20
CA LEU A 232 7.75 -30.39 26.10
C LEU A 232 8.60 -30.04 24.86
N ALA A 233 9.89 -30.28 24.92
CA ALA A 233 10.82 -30.02 23.81
C ALA A 233 10.41 -30.72 22.49
N SER A 234 9.91 -31.96 22.59
CA SER A 234 9.44 -32.76 21.46
C SER A 234 8.18 -32.20 20.79
N GLU A 235 7.38 -31.46 21.54
CA GLU A 235 6.16 -30.82 21.07
C GLU A 235 6.45 -29.45 20.47
N PHE A 236 7.38 -28.70 21.05
CA PHE A 236 7.75 -27.36 20.61
C PHE A 236 8.26 -27.33 19.17
N GLU A 237 8.96 -28.34 18.71
CA GLU A 237 9.44 -28.42 17.34
C GLU A 237 8.29 -28.48 16.29
N LYS A 238 7.11 -28.92 16.72
CA LYS A 238 5.90 -28.98 15.88
C LYS A 238 5.08 -27.68 15.91
N ILE A 239 5.27 -26.86 16.93
CA ILE A 239 4.51 -25.62 17.15
C ILE A 239 5.05 -24.51 16.25
N ARG A 240 4.14 -23.82 15.58
CA ARG A 240 4.48 -22.65 14.77
C ARG A 240 4.61 -21.41 15.65
N ARG A 241 5.54 -20.52 15.30
CA ARG A 241 5.73 -19.26 16.03
C ARG A 241 4.43 -18.44 16.14
N SER A 242 3.60 -18.45 15.11
CA SER A 242 2.30 -17.77 15.09
C SER A 242 1.30 -18.35 16.09
N GLU A 243 1.35 -19.64 16.38
CA GLU A 243 0.46 -20.31 17.32
C GLU A 243 0.76 -19.84 18.76
N ILE A 244 2.02 -19.76 19.15
CA ILE A 244 2.39 -19.27 20.47
C ILE A 244 2.13 -17.77 20.62
N ILE A 245 2.44 -16.97 19.61
CA ILE A 245 2.15 -15.52 19.64
C ILE A 245 0.64 -15.26 19.70
N GLY A 246 -0.19 -16.18 19.19
CA GLY A 246 -1.66 -16.08 19.23
C GLY A 246 -2.31 -16.56 20.53
N ALA A 247 -1.78 -17.62 21.13
CA ALA A 247 -2.44 -18.40 22.18
C ALA A 247 -1.89 -18.16 23.61
N ALA A 248 -0.73 -17.52 23.74
CA ALA A 248 -0.13 -17.34 25.05
C ALA A 248 -0.91 -16.32 25.88
N ASP A 249 -1.41 -16.80 27.00
CA ASP A 249 -2.03 -15.96 28.02
C ASP A 249 -1.01 -15.02 28.66
N TYR A 250 -1.43 -13.83 29.02
CA TYR A 250 -0.56 -12.69 29.25
C TYR A 250 -0.54 -12.31 30.71
N ASP A 251 0.63 -12.18 31.22
CA ASP A 251 0.89 -11.22 32.28
C ASP A 251 0.77 -9.81 31.68
N ARG A 252 -0.37 -9.14 31.92
CA ARG A 252 -0.83 -7.88 31.29
C ARG A 252 0.13 -6.70 31.42
N GLY A 253 1.25 -6.87 32.11
CA GLY A 253 2.23 -5.81 32.33
C GLY A 253 3.54 -5.95 31.58
N LYS A 254 3.81 -7.04 30.88
CA LYS A 254 5.11 -7.28 30.23
C LYS A 254 4.99 -7.41 28.72
N ASN A 255 5.95 -6.82 28.03
CA ASN A 255 6.01 -6.82 26.58
C ASN A 255 6.20 -8.26 26.04
N ARG A 256 5.22 -8.78 25.37
CA ARG A 256 5.12 -10.11 24.78
C ARG A 256 6.31 -10.48 23.89
N ARG A 257 6.78 -9.56 23.07
CA ARG A 257 7.96 -9.76 22.23
C ARG A 257 9.20 -10.07 23.05
N ALA A 258 9.38 -9.44 24.20
CA ALA A 258 10.52 -9.65 25.07
C ALA A 258 10.52 -11.05 25.72
N MET A 259 9.34 -11.64 25.96
CA MET A 259 9.22 -12.94 26.62
C MET A 259 9.45 -14.13 25.67
N TYR A 260 8.99 -14.05 24.43
CA TYR A 260 9.07 -15.17 23.47
C TYR A 260 10.05 -14.96 22.33
N SER A 261 10.55 -13.75 22.13
CA SER A 261 11.55 -13.47 21.08
C SER A 261 12.80 -14.34 21.18
N PRO A 262 13.34 -14.66 22.37
CA PRO A 262 14.49 -15.53 22.51
C PRO A 262 14.26 -16.99 22.11
N LEU A 263 13.00 -17.45 22.02
CA LEU A 263 12.69 -18.84 21.62
C LEU A 263 12.87 -19.09 20.13
N TRP A 264 12.96 -18.03 19.33
CA TRP A 264 13.23 -18.08 17.90
C TRP A 264 14.27 -17.06 17.50
N GLN A 265 15.17 -17.46 16.63
CA GLN A 265 16.15 -16.57 16.01
C GLN A 265 15.98 -16.56 14.51
N ALA A 266 16.22 -15.41 13.90
CA ALA A 266 16.34 -15.31 12.46
C ALA A 266 17.61 -16.06 12.00
N ASP A 267 17.45 -17.06 11.14
CA ASP A 267 18.57 -17.74 10.51
C ASP A 267 19.07 -16.95 9.31
N GLY A 268 20.02 -16.07 9.54
CA GLY A 268 20.64 -15.26 8.48
C GLY A 268 21.43 -16.08 7.45
N GLY A 269 21.77 -17.33 7.75
CA GLY A 269 22.50 -18.24 6.84
C GLY A 269 21.60 -18.91 5.80
N ARG A 270 20.31 -19.03 6.10
CA ARG A 270 19.34 -19.69 5.22
C ARG A 270 18.31 -18.71 4.68
N ILE A 271 18.02 -18.81 3.40
CA ILE A 271 16.94 -18.08 2.76
C ILE A 271 15.70 -18.98 2.78
N ARG A 272 14.69 -18.62 3.59
CA ARG A 272 13.46 -19.40 3.77
C ARG A 272 12.67 -19.59 2.47
N ARG A 273 12.63 -18.56 1.67
CA ARG A 273 12.17 -18.56 0.28
C ARG A 273 13.24 -17.83 -0.51
N PHE A 274 13.43 -18.17 -1.76
CA PHE A 274 14.22 -17.32 -2.64
C PHE A 274 13.45 -16.01 -2.86
N ALA A 275 13.48 -15.13 -1.86
CA ALA A 275 12.99 -13.78 -2.03
C ALA A 275 13.89 -13.07 -3.04
N PRO A 276 13.39 -12.62 -4.20
CA PRO A 276 14.23 -12.07 -5.26
C PRO A 276 15.13 -10.94 -4.79
N LEU A 277 14.62 -10.02 -3.98
CA LEU A 277 15.41 -8.88 -3.49
C LEU A 277 16.52 -9.31 -2.51
N GLU A 278 16.28 -10.33 -1.69
CA GLU A 278 17.31 -10.86 -0.82
C GLU A 278 18.43 -11.54 -1.63
N PHE A 279 18.04 -12.29 -2.68
CA PHE A 279 18.99 -12.90 -3.61
C PHE A 279 19.81 -11.83 -4.33
N ILE A 280 19.16 -10.83 -4.90
CA ILE A 280 19.81 -9.73 -5.63
C ILE A 280 20.77 -8.98 -4.71
N GLY A 281 20.34 -8.59 -3.52
CA GLY A 281 21.16 -7.86 -2.55
C GLY A 281 22.40 -8.63 -2.07
N ARG A 282 22.33 -9.98 -2.02
CA ARG A 282 23.47 -10.83 -1.59
C ARG A 282 24.40 -11.21 -2.71
N TYR A 283 23.88 -11.51 -3.89
CA TYR A 283 24.64 -12.16 -4.95
C TYR A 283 24.82 -11.31 -6.21
N MET A 284 24.07 -10.22 -6.34
CA MET A 284 24.07 -9.36 -7.51
C MET A 284 24.16 -7.86 -7.16
N PRO A 285 25.01 -7.45 -6.18
CA PRO A 285 25.21 -6.03 -5.94
C PRO A 285 25.76 -5.40 -7.23
N ASP A 286 25.38 -4.16 -7.53
CA ASP A 286 25.84 -3.38 -8.70
C ASP A 286 25.51 -3.98 -10.08
N PHE A 287 24.64 -4.99 -10.16
CA PHE A 287 24.19 -5.53 -11.44
C PHE A 287 23.18 -4.59 -12.12
N PHE A 288 22.32 -3.95 -11.35
CA PHE A 288 21.29 -3.06 -11.84
C PHE A 288 21.74 -1.60 -11.80
N ASP A 289 21.61 -0.91 -12.94
CA ASP A 289 21.90 0.52 -13.05
C ASP A 289 20.79 1.35 -12.41
N TYR A 290 19.53 0.93 -12.57
CA TYR A 290 18.35 1.66 -12.12
C TYR A 290 17.40 0.79 -11.30
N GLY A 291 16.80 1.40 -10.28
CA GLY A 291 15.69 0.82 -9.52
C GLY A 291 14.45 1.69 -9.61
N ILE A 292 13.29 1.07 -9.66
CA ILE A 292 12.00 1.74 -9.54
C ILE A 292 11.21 1.04 -8.45
N ALA A 293 10.64 1.81 -7.51
CA ALA A 293 9.63 1.31 -6.58
C ALA A 293 8.33 2.10 -6.78
N ASP A 294 7.29 1.38 -7.18
CA ASP A 294 5.98 1.97 -7.41
C ASP A 294 5.12 1.89 -6.15
N GLU A 295 4.25 2.90 -5.94
CA GLU A 295 3.40 3.09 -4.77
C GLU A 295 4.20 2.98 -3.46
N VAL A 296 5.27 3.77 -3.36
CA VAL A 296 6.23 3.70 -2.24
C VAL A 296 5.60 3.98 -0.87
N HIS A 297 4.50 4.72 -0.83
CA HIS A 297 3.75 4.98 0.41
C HIS A 297 3.23 3.71 1.09
N GLU A 298 3.03 2.62 0.37
CA GLU A 298 2.65 1.33 0.94
C GLU A 298 3.83 0.54 1.53
N LEU A 299 5.06 1.00 1.27
CA LEU A 299 6.30 0.40 1.77
C LEU A 299 6.82 1.07 3.06
N LYS A 300 5.98 1.87 3.70
CA LYS A 300 6.25 2.52 4.98
C LYS A 300 6.39 1.52 6.13
N GLY A 301 7.03 1.94 7.19
CA GLY A 301 7.21 1.13 8.40
C GLY A 301 8.34 0.11 8.31
N ASP A 302 8.60 -0.57 9.44
CA ASP A 302 9.60 -1.64 9.53
C ASP A 302 8.99 -2.99 9.18
N THR A 303 8.66 -3.16 7.92
CA THR A 303 8.03 -4.35 7.35
C THR A 303 8.98 -5.08 6.40
N ALA A 304 8.70 -6.35 6.11
CA ALA A 304 9.48 -7.12 5.14
C ALA A 304 9.47 -6.47 3.73
N GLN A 305 8.37 -5.83 3.35
CA GLN A 305 8.28 -5.09 2.08
C GLN A 305 9.10 -3.79 2.14
N GLY A 306 9.04 -3.06 3.26
CA GLY A 306 9.88 -1.89 3.48
C GLY A 306 11.37 -2.24 3.46
N ASN A 307 11.77 -3.36 4.07
CA ASN A 307 13.15 -3.82 4.04
C ASN A 307 13.60 -4.24 2.63
N ALA A 308 12.68 -4.77 1.82
CA ALA A 308 12.93 -5.01 0.40
C ALA A 308 13.19 -3.71 -0.37
N LEU A 309 12.47 -2.60 -0.07
CA LEU A 309 12.77 -1.28 -0.64
C LEU A 309 14.20 -0.83 -0.29
N GLY A 310 14.62 -0.98 0.96
CA GLY A 310 15.99 -0.65 1.36
C GLY A 310 17.05 -1.47 0.64
N THR A 311 16.78 -2.77 0.42
CA THR A 311 17.66 -3.65 -0.36
C THR A 311 17.69 -3.24 -1.83
N LEU A 312 16.54 -2.92 -2.43
CA LEU A 312 16.45 -2.40 -3.79
C LEU A 312 17.28 -1.11 -3.93
N ALA A 313 17.03 -0.13 -3.07
CA ALA A 313 17.73 1.15 -3.11
C ALA A 313 19.26 0.98 -2.98
N ARG A 314 19.73 0.03 -2.17
CA ARG A 314 21.16 -0.25 -2.02
C ARG A 314 21.76 -0.96 -3.25
N SER A 315 20.99 -1.81 -3.92
CA SER A 315 21.48 -2.69 -5.01
C SER A 315 21.51 -2.04 -6.40
N VAL A 316 21.17 -0.76 -6.52
CA VAL A 316 21.11 -0.04 -7.79
C VAL A 316 21.94 1.25 -7.75
N ASP A 317 22.36 1.76 -8.90
CA ASP A 317 23.12 3.01 -8.97
C ASP A 317 22.21 4.25 -8.80
N ARG A 318 21.02 4.22 -9.40
CA ARG A 318 20.02 5.29 -9.32
C ARG A 318 18.64 4.71 -9.01
N MET A 319 17.90 5.41 -8.15
CA MET A 319 16.60 4.98 -7.66
C MET A 319 15.52 6.00 -7.98
N ALA A 320 14.41 5.54 -8.56
CA ALA A 320 13.17 6.29 -8.66
C ALA A 320 12.11 5.69 -7.75
N VAL A 321 11.41 6.51 -7.00
CA VAL A 321 10.22 6.09 -6.26
C VAL A 321 9.00 6.84 -6.76
N LEU A 322 7.88 6.14 -6.89
CA LEU A 322 6.66 6.70 -7.46
C LEU A 322 5.55 6.64 -6.43
N THR A 323 4.78 7.71 -6.33
CA THR A 323 3.60 7.73 -5.47
C THR A 323 2.61 8.81 -5.88
N GLY A 324 1.32 8.52 -5.72
CA GLY A 324 0.24 9.53 -5.79
C GLY A 324 0.05 10.26 -4.47
N THR A 325 0.31 9.58 -3.37
CA THR A 325 0.18 10.08 -2.01
C THR A 325 1.45 9.77 -1.23
N LEU A 326 2.17 10.78 -0.81
CA LEU A 326 3.45 10.55 -0.14
C LEU A 326 3.30 10.11 1.31
N MET A 327 2.27 10.59 2.00
CA MET A 327 1.98 10.32 3.40
C MET A 327 0.60 9.69 3.57
N GLY A 328 0.50 8.70 4.46
CA GLY A 328 -0.78 8.12 4.87
C GLY A 328 -1.52 8.96 5.94
N GLY A 329 -1.16 10.24 6.06
CA GLY A 329 -1.73 11.17 7.03
C GLY A 329 -0.80 11.54 8.20
N TYR A 330 0.25 10.78 8.47
CA TYR A 330 1.17 11.00 9.58
C TYR A 330 2.59 11.32 9.08
N ALA A 331 3.28 12.27 9.72
CA ALA A 331 4.63 12.66 9.32
C ALA A 331 5.63 11.49 9.39
N ASP A 332 5.51 10.65 10.41
CA ASP A 332 6.39 9.52 10.63
C ASP A 332 6.20 8.36 9.62
N ASP A 333 5.16 8.39 8.81
CA ASP A 333 5.02 7.48 7.65
C ASP A 333 6.22 7.61 6.68
N LEU A 334 6.80 8.80 6.60
CA LEU A 334 7.95 9.08 5.73
C LEU A 334 9.29 8.64 6.31
N PHE A 335 9.43 8.54 7.63
CA PHE A 335 10.70 8.27 8.27
C PHE A 335 11.45 7.08 7.67
N ASN A 336 10.80 5.92 7.63
CA ASN A 336 11.42 4.70 7.12
C ASN A 336 11.72 4.76 5.61
N VAL A 337 10.88 5.45 4.85
CA VAL A 337 11.08 5.63 3.40
C VAL A 337 12.29 6.54 3.17
N LEU A 338 12.34 7.69 3.82
CA LEU A 338 13.46 8.64 3.72
C LEU A 338 14.78 8.01 4.16
N TYR A 339 14.77 7.25 5.27
CA TYR A 339 15.97 6.61 5.77
C TYR A 339 16.52 5.53 4.82
N ARG A 340 15.64 4.84 4.07
CA ARG A 340 16.04 3.85 3.06
C ARG A 340 16.53 4.48 1.76
N LEU A 341 16.02 5.66 1.42
CA LEU A 341 16.38 6.37 0.19
C LEU A 341 17.60 7.29 0.37
N GLU A 342 17.65 8.00 1.47
CA GLU A 342 18.66 9.03 1.77
C GLU A 342 19.23 8.88 3.21
N PRO A 343 19.87 7.74 3.53
CA PRO A 343 20.34 7.46 4.89
C PRO A 343 21.34 8.49 5.38
N HIS A 344 22.22 9.00 4.52
CA HIS A 344 23.18 10.04 4.90
C HIS A 344 22.50 11.32 5.36
N LYS A 345 21.47 11.78 4.64
CA LYS A 345 20.70 12.96 5.02
C LYS A 345 20.02 12.76 6.38
N MET A 346 19.41 11.61 6.60
CA MET A 346 18.76 11.30 7.88
C MET A 346 19.75 11.30 9.06
N VAL A 347 20.92 10.69 8.87
CA VAL A 347 21.99 10.69 9.89
C VAL A 347 22.54 12.10 10.13
N THR A 348 22.77 12.89 9.08
CA THR A 348 23.24 14.30 9.19
C THR A 348 22.24 15.16 9.95
N GLU A 349 20.94 14.88 9.80
CA GLU A 349 19.85 15.55 10.52
C GLU A 349 19.66 15.03 11.95
N GLY A 350 20.51 14.10 12.40
CA GLY A 350 20.52 13.60 13.77
C GLY A 350 19.54 12.47 14.06
N TYR A 351 18.99 11.83 13.03
CA TYR A 351 18.07 10.70 13.22
C TYR A 351 18.80 9.37 13.20
N GLU A 352 18.51 8.51 14.17
CA GLU A 352 18.95 7.13 14.21
C GLU A 352 17.88 6.19 13.64
N TRP A 353 18.30 5.06 13.09
CA TRP A 353 17.36 4.02 12.65
C TRP A 353 16.71 3.32 13.87
N GLY A 354 15.40 3.16 13.86
CA GLY A 354 14.65 2.45 14.89
C GLY A 354 13.53 3.27 15.51
N GLU A 355 12.92 2.73 16.56
CA GLU A 355 11.74 3.32 17.20
C GLU A 355 12.02 4.69 17.85
N SER A 356 13.23 4.91 18.37
CA SER A 356 13.66 6.22 18.91
C SER A 356 13.69 7.28 17.83
N GLY A 357 14.29 6.95 16.67
CA GLY A 357 14.34 7.86 15.53
C GLY A 357 12.96 8.21 14.99
N VAL A 358 12.07 7.20 14.85
CA VAL A 358 10.66 7.43 14.44
C VAL A 358 9.97 8.38 15.42
N ARG A 359 10.16 8.20 16.72
CA ARG A 359 9.57 9.07 17.75
C ARG A 359 10.09 10.49 17.65
N ASN A 360 11.40 10.68 17.58
CA ASN A 360 12.02 12.00 17.46
C ASN A 360 11.59 12.73 16.19
N PHE A 361 11.42 11.96 15.09
CA PHE A 361 10.93 12.51 13.83
C PHE A 361 9.46 12.94 13.93
N ALA A 362 8.62 12.13 14.60
CA ALA A 362 7.22 12.47 14.86
C ALA A 362 7.09 13.67 15.80
N GLU A 363 8.00 13.84 16.76
CA GLU A 363 8.05 15.02 17.64
C GLU A 363 8.47 16.28 16.88
N SER A 364 9.36 16.15 15.90
CA SER A 364 9.86 17.30 15.11
C SER A 364 8.87 17.75 14.03
N TYR A 365 8.17 16.82 13.39
CA TYR A 365 7.38 17.12 12.19
C TYR A 365 5.93 16.68 12.25
N GLY A 366 5.53 15.88 13.25
CA GLY A 366 4.18 15.37 13.39
C GLY A 366 3.28 16.26 14.25
N VAL A 367 2.01 15.91 14.28
CA VAL A 367 1.02 16.47 15.20
C VAL A 367 0.81 15.47 16.33
N LEU A 368 1.15 15.89 17.56
CA LEU A 368 1.07 15.07 18.76
C LEU A 368 0.07 15.64 19.77
N GLU A 369 -0.81 14.80 20.28
CA GLU A 369 -1.71 15.11 21.37
C GLU A 369 -1.19 14.46 22.67
N ARG A 370 -0.97 15.27 23.69
CA ARG A 370 -0.59 14.78 25.02
C ARG A 370 -1.85 14.64 25.86
N VAL A 371 -2.22 13.43 26.20
CA VAL A 371 -3.37 13.12 27.06
C VAL A 371 -2.85 12.75 28.44
N THR A 372 -3.28 13.50 29.44
CA THR A 372 -3.02 13.17 30.85
C THR A 372 -4.31 12.65 31.47
N ILE A 373 -4.33 11.38 31.83
CA ILE A 373 -5.46 10.76 32.52
C ILE A 373 -5.11 10.71 34.00
N ILE A 374 -5.91 11.34 34.82
CA ILE A 374 -5.81 11.28 36.29
C ILE A 374 -6.88 10.30 36.74
N ALA A 375 -6.48 9.09 37.14
CA ALA A 375 -7.40 8.16 37.76
C ALA A 375 -7.72 8.64 39.19
N PRO A 376 -9.00 8.60 39.62
CA PRO A 376 -9.36 8.97 40.98
C PRO A 376 -8.66 8.06 41.99
N GLU A 377 -8.49 8.55 43.22
CA GLU A 377 -7.96 7.78 44.31
C GLU A 377 -8.95 6.66 44.68
N GLU A 378 -8.51 5.43 44.68
CA GLU A 378 -9.36 4.27 45.02
C GLU A 378 -9.57 4.15 46.53
N ASN A 379 -8.70 4.72 47.35
CA ASN A 379 -8.81 4.80 48.80
C ASN A 379 -7.90 5.87 49.39
N ALA A 380 -8.05 6.20 50.66
CA ALA A 380 -7.26 7.23 51.35
C ALA A 380 -5.74 6.97 51.42
N CYS A 381 -5.30 5.77 51.10
CA CYS A 381 -3.88 5.40 51.11
C CYS A 381 -3.26 5.28 49.72
N SER A 382 -4.03 5.42 48.66
CA SER A 382 -3.55 5.37 47.28
C SER A 382 -3.36 6.75 46.70
N LYS A 383 -2.20 7.00 46.06
CA LYS A 383 -1.95 8.22 45.27
C LYS A 383 -2.70 8.14 43.96
N ALA A 384 -3.29 9.25 43.54
CA ALA A 384 -3.86 9.38 42.18
C ALA A 384 -2.87 8.91 41.11
N LYS A 385 -3.28 7.98 40.28
CA LYS A 385 -2.43 7.46 39.21
C LYS A 385 -2.51 8.38 38.00
N VAL A 386 -1.43 9.06 37.71
CA VAL A 386 -1.32 9.92 36.52
C VAL A 386 -0.76 9.13 35.36
N ILE A 387 -1.56 8.88 34.33
CA ILE A 387 -1.13 8.21 33.09
C ILE A 387 -0.98 9.28 32.02
N LYS A 388 0.26 9.50 31.57
CA LYS A 388 0.56 10.39 30.45
C LYS A 388 0.68 9.56 29.17
N GLN A 389 -0.17 9.84 28.19
CA GLN A 389 -0.11 9.19 26.87
C GLN A 389 0.13 10.25 25.80
N VAL A 390 0.98 9.93 24.83
CA VAL A 390 1.15 10.74 23.63
C VAL A 390 0.47 10.02 22.47
N LYS A 391 -0.55 10.65 21.91
CA LYS A 391 -1.27 10.12 20.74
C LYS A 391 -0.84 10.89 19.48
N ARG A 392 -0.56 10.17 18.42
CA ARG A 392 -0.30 10.77 17.11
C ARG A 392 -1.63 11.20 16.48
N LYS A 393 -1.65 12.38 15.89
CA LYS A 393 -2.76 12.90 15.09
C LYS A 393 -2.34 13.04 13.62
N PRO A 394 -3.27 12.96 12.68
CA PRO A 394 -2.99 13.27 11.28
C PRO A 394 -2.46 14.69 11.12
N GLY A 395 -1.46 14.84 10.27
CA GLY A 395 -0.83 16.11 9.95
C GLY A 395 0.69 16.03 9.93
N ALA A 396 1.30 16.99 9.25
CA ALA A 396 2.74 17.15 9.17
C ALA A 396 3.11 18.63 9.10
N SER A 397 4.22 18.99 9.70
CA SER A 397 4.79 20.33 9.60
C SER A 397 5.22 20.65 8.17
N PRO A 398 4.96 21.86 7.64
CA PRO A 398 5.49 22.30 6.35
C PRO A 398 7.02 22.23 6.25
N LEU A 399 7.73 22.31 7.38
CA LEU A 399 9.19 22.16 7.44
C LEU A 399 9.66 20.79 6.92
N LEU A 400 8.86 19.74 7.11
CA LEU A 400 9.14 18.42 6.57
C LEU A 400 9.26 18.46 5.04
N PHE A 401 8.33 19.16 4.40
CA PHE A 401 8.31 19.32 2.96
C PHE A 401 9.57 20.05 2.47
N GLY A 402 9.86 21.23 3.01
CA GLY A 402 11.04 22.01 2.62
C GLY A 402 12.35 21.24 2.83
N LYS A 403 12.50 20.58 3.98
CA LYS A 403 13.76 19.95 4.37
C LYS A 403 14.08 18.64 3.63
N PHE A 404 13.06 17.82 3.35
CA PHE A 404 13.28 16.48 2.80
C PHE A 404 12.71 16.28 1.40
N LEU A 405 11.58 16.91 1.07
CA LEU A 405 10.83 16.56 -0.12
C LEU A 405 11.11 17.47 -1.33
N MET A 406 11.38 18.76 -1.08
CA MET A 406 11.65 19.73 -2.17
C MET A 406 12.83 19.31 -3.05
N GLU A 407 13.90 18.81 -2.45
CA GLU A 407 15.07 18.35 -3.21
C GLU A 407 14.88 16.94 -3.79
N LEU A 408 14.07 16.08 -3.12
CA LEU A 408 13.88 14.69 -3.51
C LEU A 408 12.89 14.54 -4.66
N GLY A 409 11.83 15.36 -4.67
CA GLY A 409 10.61 15.14 -5.45
C GLY A 409 10.48 16.00 -6.70
N ALA A 410 9.96 15.40 -7.76
CA ALA A 410 9.29 16.08 -8.86
C ALA A 410 7.78 15.97 -8.64
N PHE A 411 7.11 17.10 -8.56
CA PHE A 411 5.67 17.20 -8.27
C PHE A 411 4.91 17.47 -9.55
N VAL A 412 3.87 16.68 -9.82
CA VAL A 412 2.99 16.86 -11.00
C VAL A 412 1.56 16.62 -10.58
N SER A 413 0.71 17.61 -10.78
CA SER A 413 -0.73 17.54 -10.60
C SER A 413 -1.47 17.20 -11.91
N LEU A 414 -2.74 16.85 -11.83
CA LEU A 414 -3.58 16.72 -13.03
C LEU A 414 -3.78 18.08 -13.72
N GLU A 415 -3.75 19.17 -12.98
CA GLU A 415 -3.85 20.52 -13.52
C GLU A 415 -2.69 20.85 -14.46
N ASP A 416 -1.46 20.44 -14.12
CA ASP A 416 -0.26 20.66 -14.95
C ASP A 416 -0.34 19.99 -16.33
N ILE A 417 -1.18 18.98 -16.48
CA ILE A 417 -1.41 18.26 -17.76
C ILE A 417 -2.84 18.38 -18.26
N SER A 418 -3.65 19.24 -17.67
CA SER A 418 -5.10 19.35 -17.95
C SER A 418 -5.43 19.66 -19.41
N SER A 419 -4.59 20.47 -20.08
CA SER A 419 -4.75 20.77 -21.50
C SER A 419 -4.59 19.55 -22.43
N GLU A 420 -3.94 18.50 -21.98
CA GLU A 420 -3.67 17.28 -22.72
C GLU A 420 -4.66 16.14 -22.38
N LEU A 421 -5.53 16.35 -21.39
CA LEU A 421 -6.49 15.36 -20.93
C LEU A 421 -7.86 15.57 -21.57
N PRO A 422 -8.63 14.49 -21.75
CA PRO A 422 -10.04 14.62 -22.16
C PRO A 422 -10.82 15.35 -21.06
N ALA A 423 -11.90 16.04 -21.49
CA ALA A 423 -12.79 16.71 -20.54
C ALA A 423 -13.34 15.73 -19.50
N TYR A 424 -13.22 16.09 -18.23
CA TYR A 424 -13.76 15.35 -17.10
C TYR A 424 -14.98 16.06 -16.55
N ARG A 425 -16.05 15.31 -16.27
CA ARG A 425 -17.24 15.80 -15.60
C ARG A 425 -17.60 14.87 -14.46
N GLU A 426 -17.75 15.43 -13.29
CA GLU A 426 -18.31 14.76 -12.11
C GLU A 426 -19.71 15.33 -11.86
N GLU A 427 -20.67 14.45 -11.65
CA GLU A 427 -22.05 14.83 -11.42
C GLU A 427 -22.60 14.06 -10.22
N VAL A 428 -23.05 14.81 -9.22
CA VAL A 428 -23.72 14.24 -8.04
C VAL A 428 -25.21 14.18 -8.35
N ILE A 429 -25.77 12.97 -8.37
CA ILE A 429 -27.20 12.75 -8.60
C ILE A 429 -27.87 12.49 -7.26
N GLY A 430 -28.64 13.45 -6.78
CA GLY A 430 -29.48 13.27 -5.59
C GLY A 430 -30.74 12.46 -5.97
N VAL A 431 -31.07 11.47 -5.13
CA VAL A 431 -32.26 10.63 -5.34
C VAL A 431 -33.02 10.54 -4.03
N ASP A 432 -34.29 10.95 -4.08
CA ASP A 432 -35.19 10.82 -2.93
C ASP A 432 -35.57 9.35 -2.68
N MET A 433 -35.66 8.96 -1.42
CA MET A 433 -36.08 7.62 -1.07
C MET A 433 -37.57 7.41 -1.37
N ASP A 434 -37.93 6.22 -1.82
CA ASP A 434 -39.33 5.81 -1.91
C ASP A 434 -39.99 5.86 -0.53
N GLU A 435 -41.28 6.18 -0.47
CA GLU A 435 -41.99 6.40 0.79
C GLU A 435 -41.82 5.27 1.83
N PRO A 436 -41.89 3.96 1.47
CA PRO A 436 -41.65 2.89 2.43
C PRO A 436 -40.24 2.89 3.00
N LEU A 437 -39.24 3.16 2.14
CA LEU A 437 -37.84 3.23 2.54
C LEU A 437 -37.57 4.46 3.41
N ALA A 438 -38.14 5.62 3.06
CA ALA A 438 -38.00 6.85 3.84
C ALA A 438 -38.56 6.70 5.26
N LYS A 439 -39.73 6.05 5.40
CA LYS A 439 -40.33 5.77 6.71
C LYS A 439 -39.46 4.83 7.54
N ALA A 440 -39.02 3.72 6.96
CA ALA A 440 -38.15 2.75 7.61
C ALA A 440 -36.79 3.35 8.02
N TYR A 441 -36.26 4.23 7.19
CA TYR A 441 -35.02 4.95 7.49
C TYR A 441 -35.18 5.95 8.64
N ALA A 442 -36.28 6.71 8.66
CA ALA A 442 -36.56 7.67 9.72
C ALA A 442 -36.77 6.96 11.08
N ASP A 443 -37.44 5.80 11.09
CA ASP A 443 -37.59 4.98 12.28
C ASP A 443 -36.25 4.43 12.78
N LEU A 444 -35.41 3.92 11.87
CA LEU A 444 -34.06 3.47 12.17
C LEU A 444 -33.21 4.60 12.77
N GLU A 445 -33.24 5.79 12.16
CA GLU A 445 -32.52 6.97 12.64
C GLU A 445 -32.97 7.36 14.06
N LYS A 446 -34.28 7.31 14.35
CA LYS A 446 -34.81 7.60 15.67
C LYS A 446 -34.28 6.62 16.70
N GLN A 447 -34.37 5.32 16.46
CA GLN A 447 -33.87 4.28 17.38
C GLN A 447 -32.38 4.43 17.64
N ILE A 448 -31.58 4.73 16.59
CA ILE A 448 -30.15 4.99 16.71
C ILE A 448 -29.85 6.22 17.58
N LYS A 449 -30.63 7.31 17.44
CA LYS A 449 -30.47 8.50 18.28
C LYS A 449 -30.75 8.19 19.76
N GLU A 450 -31.80 7.44 20.04
CA GLU A 450 -32.13 6.98 21.40
C GLU A 450 -31.00 6.13 22.00
N ALA A 451 -30.47 5.18 21.25
CA ALA A 451 -29.34 4.35 21.69
C ALA A 451 -28.03 5.14 21.88
N LEU A 452 -27.76 6.17 21.06
CA LEU A 452 -26.60 7.05 21.24
C LEU A 452 -26.72 7.92 22.51
N GLU A 453 -27.92 8.31 22.90
CA GLU A 453 -28.16 9.05 24.14
C GLU A 453 -28.03 8.14 25.38
N GLU A 454 -28.54 6.91 25.31
CA GLU A 454 -28.48 5.93 26.39
C GLU A 454 -27.05 5.44 26.64
N HIS A 455 -26.29 5.17 25.56
CA HIS A 455 -24.93 4.63 25.61
C HIS A 455 -23.87 5.68 25.23
N ARG A 456 -23.94 6.88 25.82
CA ARG A 456 -23.02 7.99 25.52
C ARG A 456 -21.56 7.57 25.66
N GLY A 457 -20.77 7.84 24.61
CA GLY A 457 -19.32 7.55 24.58
C GLY A 457 -18.97 6.10 24.18
N ASN A 458 -19.95 5.25 23.91
CA ASN A 458 -19.69 3.91 23.43
C ASN A 458 -19.36 3.91 21.91
N HIS A 459 -18.09 3.76 21.58
CA HIS A 459 -17.62 3.73 20.19
C HIS A 459 -18.25 2.61 19.35
N SER A 460 -18.70 1.52 19.95
CA SER A 460 -19.38 0.42 19.24
C SER A 460 -20.72 0.90 18.67
N VAL A 461 -21.47 1.71 19.41
CA VAL A 461 -22.75 2.28 18.94
C VAL A 461 -22.50 3.22 17.76
N ILE A 462 -21.55 4.16 17.91
CA ILE A 462 -21.26 5.17 16.88
C ILE A 462 -20.86 4.51 15.56
N SER A 463 -19.95 3.53 15.61
CA SER A 463 -19.46 2.86 14.39
C SER A 463 -20.54 2.01 13.73
N THR A 464 -21.35 1.30 14.51
CA THR A 464 -22.46 0.47 14.01
C THR A 464 -23.56 1.33 13.41
N ALA A 465 -23.93 2.42 14.09
CA ALA A 465 -24.92 3.39 13.66
C ALA A 465 -24.54 4.02 12.30
N LEU A 466 -23.33 4.58 12.21
CA LEU A 466 -22.84 5.20 10.97
C LEU A 466 -22.86 4.22 9.79
N ASN A 467 -22.34 3.01 10.01
CA ASN A 467 -22.34 1.98 8.97
C ASN A 467 -23.77 1.56 8.56
N ALA A 468 -24.71 1.53 9.51
CA ALA A 468 -26.09 1.16 9.20
C ALA A 468 -26.81 2.24 8.41
N LEU A 469 -26.72 3.50 8.82
CA LEU A 469 -27.35 4.62 8.13
C LEU A 469 -26.83 4.80 6.68
N LEU A 470 -25.57 4.48 6.45
CA LEU A 470 -24.99 4.51 5.09
C LEU A 470 -25.38 3.29 4.24
N ALA A 471 -25.55 2.12 4.85
CA ALA A 471 -25.76 0.86 4.12
C ALA A 471 -27.24 0.50 3.92
N TYR A 472 -28.12 0.90 4.84
CA TYR A 472 -29.53 0.54 4.80
C TYR A 472 -30.27 1.03 3.53
N PRO A 473 -30.01 2.26 3.03
CA PRO A 473 -30.62 2.70 1.78
C PRO A 473 -30.23 1.88 0.55
N ASP A 474 -29.07 1.21 0.59
CA ASP A 474 -28.61 0.36 -0.50
C ASP A 474 -29.14 -1.08 -0.43
N ARG A 475 -29.53 -1.53 0.77
CA ARG A 475 -30.05 -2.87 1.00
C ARG A 475 -31.05 -2.87 2.17
N PRO A 476 -32.29 -2.44 1.97
CA PRO A 476 -33.30 -2.37 3.04
C PRO A 476 -34.00 -3.70 3.30
N TYR A 477 -33.48 -4.80 2.80
CA TYR A 477 -34.00 -6.18 2.97
C TYR A 477 -32.90 -7.10 3.50
N GLY A 478 -33.24 -8.04 4.35
CA GLY A 478 -32.29 -8.97 4.96
C GLY A 478 -31.16 -8.26 5.71
N PHE A 479 -31.44 -7.06 6.26
CA PHE A 479 -30.41 -6.24 6.89
C PHE A 479 -30.05 -6.74 8.29
N GLY A 480 -31.05 -7.17 9.06
CA GLY A 480 -30.93 -7.68 10.42
C GLY A 480 -30.76 -6.58 11.47
N ASP A 481 -30.94 -6.96 12.72
CA ASP A 481 -30.87 -6.05 13.86
C ASP A 481 -29.45 -5.49 14.05
N LEU A 482 -29.39 -4.28 14.57
CA LEU A 482 -28.13 -3.61 14.91
C LEU A 482 -27.75 -3.93 16.35
N ILE A 483 -26.62 -4.63 16.50
CA ILE A 483 -26.12 -5.07 17.80
C ILE A 483 -24.87 -4.28 18.16
N GLY A 484 -24.89 -3.66 19.33
CA GLY A 484 -23.76 -3.04 20.01
C GLY A 484 -23.11 -3.99 21.00
N THR A 485 -21.96 -3.59 21.54
CA THR A 485 -21.34 -4.30 22.66
C THR A 485 -20.93 -3.33 23.74
N GLU A 486 -21.20 -3.66 25.00
CA GLU A 486 -20.79 -2.91 26.16
C GLU A 486 -20.00 -3.77 27.13
N TYR A 487 -19.09 -3.17 27.89
CA TYR A 487 -18.33 -3.91 28.91
C TYR A 487 -19.15 -4.03 30.18
N ASP A 488 -19.42 -5.26 30.55
CA ASP A 488 -20.09 -5.59 31.80
C ASP A 488 -19.03 -5.81 32.91
N PRO A 489 -19.01 -4.95 33.94
CA PRO A 489 -18.05 -5.06 35.06
C PRO A 489 -18.21 -6.32 35.90
N GLU A 490 -19.45 -6.85 36.03
CA GLU A 490 -19.72 -8.04 36.84
C GLU A 490 -19.28 -9.31 36.13
N LEU A 491 -19.54 -9.39 34.83
CA LEU A 491 -19.19 -10.53 34.01
C LEU A 491 -17.76 -10.46 33.47
N HIS A 492 -17.02 -9.37 33.67
CA HIS A 492 -15.68 -9.10 33.12
C HIS A 492 -15.56 -9.34 31.63
N ARG A 493 -16.63 -9.19 30.84
CA ARG A 493 -16.66 -9.40 29.39
C ARG A 493 -17.55 -8.38 28.71
N ARG A 494 -17.40 -8.28 27.39
CA ARG A 494 -18.33 -7.50 26.58
C ARG A 494 -19.59 -8.30 26.32
N VAL A 495 -20.75 -7.70 26.62
CA VAL A 495 -22.09 -8.24 26.36
C VAL A 495 -22.72 -7.52 25.17
N PRO A 496 -23.43 -8.25 24.29
CA PRO A 496 -24.17 -7.63 23.21
C PRO A 496 -25.47 -6.99 23.75
N PHE A 497 -25.86 -5.89 23.12
CA PHE A 497 -27.17 -5.26 23.35
C PHE A 497 -27.75 -4.77 22.02
N LEU A 498 -29.06 -4.59 21.95
CA LEU A 498 -29.77 -4.13 20.77
C LEU A 498 -29.64 -2.60 20.65
N ILE A 499 -29.13 -2.12 19.50
CA ILE A 499 -29.08 -0.70 19.15
C ILE A 499 -30.38 -0.29 18.45
N ALA A 500 -30.79 -1.05 17.43
CA ALA A 500 -32.02 -0.80 16.69
C ALA A 500 -32.50 -2.06 15.96
N GLN A 501 -33.81 -2.16 15.79
CA GLN A 501 -34.41 -3.15 14.88
C GLN A 501 -34.63 -2.52 13.51
N THR A 502 -34.14 -3.17 12.48
CA THR A 502 -34.35 -2.68 11.13
C THR A 502 -35.62 -3.27 10.54
N GLN A 503 -36.40 -2.44 9.87
CA GLN A 503 -37.54 -2.90 9.12
C GLN A 503 -37.05 -3.64 7.87
N ASP A 504 -37.58 -4.86 7.63
CA ASP A 504 -37.25 -5.65 6.45
C ASP A 504 -38.23 -5.32 5.32
N LEU A 505 -37.73 -4.69 4.26
CA LEU A 505 -38.53 -4.28 3.12
C LEU A 505 -38.47 -5.32 1.99
N SER A 506 -39.32 -5.17 0.99
CA SER A 506 -39.37 -6.11 -0.12
C SER A 506 -38.10 -6.14 -0.96
N GLU A 507 -37.53 -7.32 -1.19
CA GLU A 507 -36.41 -7.53 -2.11
C GLU A 507 -36.84 -7.41 -3.59
N ASP A 508 -38.11 -7.61 -3.91
CA ASP A 508 -38.60 -7.57 -5.29
C ASP A 508 -38.89 -6.14 -5.78
N PHE A 509 -38.94 -5.18 -4.87
CA PHE A 509 -39.17 -3.78 -5.23
C PHE A 509 -37.89 -3.11 -5.73
N ALA A 510 -37.92 -2.52 -6.91
CA ALA A 510 -36.82 -1.70 -7.42
C ALA A 510 -36.84 -0.31 -6.78
N TYR A 511 -35.89 -0.04 -5.90
CA TYR A 511 -35.81 1.24 -5.19
C TYR A 511 -35.34 2.40 -6.09
N ALA A 512 -35.66 3.62 -5.70
CA ALA A 512 -35.40 4.82 -6.50
C ALA A 512 -33.93 4.94 -6.94
N LYS A 513 -32.98 4.64 -6.06
CA LYS A 513 -31.54 4.64 -6.37
C LYS A 513 -31.18 3.61 -7.42
N GLU A 514 -31.78 2.41 -7.39
CA GLU A 514 -31.57 1.37 -8.41
C GLU A 514 -32.17 1.78 -9.77
N ARG A 515 -33.36 2.37 -9.76
CA ARG A 515 -34.00 2.90 -10.99
C ARG A 515 -33.17 4.00 -11.63
N GLN A 516 -32.67 4.95 -10.82
CA GLN A 516 -31.80 6.01 -11.31
C GLN A 516 -30.47 5.48 -11.86
N LEU A 517 -29.87 4.50 -11.19
CA LEU A 517 -28.67 3.82 -11.69
C LEU A 517 -28.94 3.15 -13.05
N LEU A 518 -30.06 2.47 -13.19
CA LEU A 518 -30.46 1.82 -14.44
C LEU A 518 -30.60 2.83 -15.57
N GLU A 519 -31.22 3.99 -15.32
CA GLU A 519 -31.35 5.09 -16.31
C GLU A 519 -29.98 5.61 -16.74
N CYS A 520 -29.07 5.86 -15.80
CA CYS A 520 -27.70 6.29 -16.09
C CYS A 520 -26.97 5.26 -16.97
N VAL A 521 -27.04 3.98 -16.60
CA VAL A 521 -26.43 2.89 -17.35
C VAL A 521 -27.01 2.79 -18.77
N LYS A 522 -28.34 2.82 -18.91
CA LYS A 522 -29.00 2.81 -20.24
C LYS A 522 -28.57 4.00 -21.11
N GLY A 523 -28.49 5.18 -20.50
CA GLY A 523 -28.02 6.40 -21.17
C GLY A 523 -26.58 6.29 -21.70
N ASP A 524 -25.68 5.70 -20.93
CA ASP A 524 -24.28 5.50 -21.37
C ASP A 524 -24.16 4.37 -22.40
N LEU A 525 -24.87 3.28 -22.23
CA LEU A 525 -24.91 2.19 -23.21
C LEU A 525 -25.45 2.64 -24.57
N SER A 526 -26.48 3.49 -24.60
CA SER A 526 -27.01 4.06 -25.85
C SER A 526 -25.99 4.92 -26.60
N ARG A 527 -25.01 5.49 -25.89
CA ARG A 527 -23.87 6.24 -26.47
C ARG A 527 -22.69 5.33 -26.84
N GLY A 528 -22.87 4.00 -26.76
CA GLY A 528 -21.82 3.02 -27.06
C GLY A 528 -20.74 2.88 -25.97
N ARG A 529 -20.97 3.45 -24.77
CA ARG A 529 -20.05 3.37 -23.63
C ARG A 529 -20.30 2.09 -22.84
N LYS A 530 -19.30 1.65 -22.10
CA LYS A 530 -19.40 0.58 -21.08
C LYS A 530 -19.27 1.22 -19.70
N CYS A 531 -19.95 0.63 -18.70
CA CYS A 531 -20.03 1.22 -17.38
C CYS A 531 -19.25 0.41 -16.35
N GLN A 532 -18.58 1.11 -15.45
CA GLN A 532 -18.00 0.52 -14.23
C GLN A 532 -18.80 1.02 -13.03
N ILE A 533 -19.37 0.11 -12.25
CA ILE A 533 -20.08 0.40 -11.01
C ILE A 533 -19.20 0.02 -9.83
N TYR A 534 -19.04 0.92 -8.89
CA TYR A 534 -18.34 0.67 -7.65
C TYR A 534 -19.34 0.48 -6.51
N ALA A 535 -19.31 -0.71 -5.90
CA ALA A 535 -20.12 -1.05 -4.74
C ALA A 535 -19.20 -1.25 -3.52
N VAL A 536 -19.46 -0.50 -2.44
CA VAL A 536 -18.68 -0.58 -1.19
C VAL A 536 -19.10 -1.77 -0.34
N TYR A 537 -20.40 -2.11 -0.36
CA TYR A 537 -20.94 -3.21 0.42
C TYR A 537 -20.91 -4.51 -0.40
N THR A 538 -19.90 -5.35 -0.15
CA THR A 538 -19.64 -6.60 -0.89
C THR A 538 -19.37 -7.80 0.01
N ALA A 539 -19.68 -7.68 1.32
CA ALA A 539 -19.52 -8.74 2.33
C ALA A 539 -20.86 -9.16 2.93
N LYS A 540 -21.06 -9.00 4.25
CA LYS A 540 -22.31 -9.35 4.94
C LYS A 540 -23.56 -8.65 4.35
N ARG A 541 -23.39 -7.45 3.80
CA ARG A 541 -24.45 -6.63 3.16
C ARG A 541 -24.18 -6.49 1.68
N ASP A 542 -23.91 -7.61 1.00
CA ASP A 542 -23.55 -7.62 -0.42
C ASP A 542 -24.69 -7.12 -1.30
N VAL A 543 -24.45 -6.04 -2.04
CA VAL A 543 -25.39 -5.46 -3.01
C VAL A 543 -25.07 -5.85 -4.46
N THR A 544 -23.91 -6.48 -4.70
CA THR A 544 -23.43 -6.73 -6.07
C THR A 544 -24.35 -7.68 -6.85
N ARG A 545 -24.85 -8.72 -6.19
CA ARG A 545 -25.78 -9.67 -6.78
C ARG A 545 -27.15 -9.05 -7.08
N ARG A 546 -27.57 -8.13 -6.23
CA ARG A 546 -28.79 -7.36 -6.46
C ARG A 546 -28.66 -6.47 -7.69
N LEU A 547 -27.57 -5.72 -7.79
CA LEU A 547 -27.29 -4.87 -8.95
C LEU A 547 -27.20 -5.69 -10.25
N GLU A 548 -26.55 -6.85 -10.20
CA GLU A 548 -26.53 -7.79 -11.34
C GLU A 548 -27.93 -8.19 -11.75
N ARG A 549 -28.81 -8.57 -10.79
CA ARG A 549 -30.19 -8.97 -11.05
C ARG A 549 -31.00 -7.85 -11.71
N VAL A 550 -31.00 -6.66 -11.10
CA VAL A 550 -31.75 -5.49 -11.58
C VAL A 550 -31.35 -5.11 -13.00
N LEU A 551 -30.06 -5.07 -13.30
CA LEU A 551 -29.55 -4.71 -14.61
C LEU A 551 -29.79 -5.82 -15.64
N SER A 552 -29.66 -7.10 -15.24
CA SER A 552 -29.85 -8.25 -16.13
C SER A 552 -31.30 -8.45 -16.53
N GLN A 553 -32.28 -8.08 -15.69
CA GLN A 553 -33.71 -8.08 -16.04
C GLN A 553 -34.02 -7.18 -17.23
N GLU A 554 -33.21 -6.14 -17.44
CA GLU A 554 -33.31 -5.21 -18.58
C GLU A 554 -32.41 -5.61 -19.77
N GLY A 555 -31.93 -6.85 -19.78
CA GLY A 555 -31.10 -7.40 -20.88
C GLY A 555 -29.65 -6.89 -20.89
N ILE A 556 -29.19 -6.25 -19.82
CA ILE A 556 -27.82 -5.72 -19.71
C ILE A 556 -26.89 -6.84 -19.24
N ARG A 557 -25.77 -7.05 -19.95
CA ARG A 557 -24.75 -8.05 -19.58
C ARG A 557 -23.84 -7.49 -18.49
N VAL A 558 -23.98 -8.02 -17.30
CA VAL A 558 -23.22 -7.62 -16.10
C VAL A 558 -22.21 -8.70 -15.73
N SER A 559 -21.02 -8.28 -15.33
CA SER A 559 -20.03 -9.17 -14.70
C SER A 559 -19.57 -8.57 -13.37
N ILE A 560 -19.42 -9.41 -12.34
CA ILE A 560 -18.97 -9.00 -11.01
C ILE A 560 -17.51 -9.41 -10.81
N LEU A 561 -16.63 -8.44 -10.56
CA LEU A 561 -15.26 -8.73 -10.15
C LEU A 561 -15.22 -9.01 -8.64
N THR A 562 -14.86 -10.24 -8.28
CA THR A 562 -14.75 -10.67 -6.88
C THR A 562 -13.30 -10.80 -6.41
N ALA A 563 -13.08 -10.87 -5.10
CA ALA A 563 -11.76 -11.11 -4.50
C ALA A 563 -11.17 -12.50 -4.84
N GLN A 564 -11.98 -13.42 -5.38
CA GLN A 564 -11.52 -14.74 -5.84
C GLN A 564 -10.64 -14.65 -7.08
N VAL A 565 -10.78 -13.56 -7.87
CA VAL A 565 -9.88 -13.32 -9.01
C VAL A 565 -8.55 -12.79 -8.47
N PRO A 566 -7.45 -13.56 -8.62
CA PRO A 566 -6.13 -13.12 -8.16
C PRO A 566 -5.75 -11.77 -8.75
N PRO A 567 -5.06 -10.89 -8.00
CA PRO A 567 -4.70 -9.54 -8.46
C PRO A 567 -3.97 -9.50 -9.80
N ASP A 568 -3.07 -10.44 -10.03
CA ASP A 568 -2.29 -10.57 -11.27
C ASP A 568 -3.09 -11.10 -12.47
N GLN A 569 -4.32 -11.57 -12.25
CA GLN A 569 -5.21 -12.09 -13.30
C GLN A 569 -6.38 -11.15 -13.60
N ARG A 570 -6.56 -10.05 -12.88
CA ARG A 570 -7.71 -9.15 -13.05
C ARG A 570 -7.77 -8.50 -14.41
N GLU A 571 -6.63 -8.07 -14.95
CA GLU A 571 -6.56 -7.49 -16.30
C GLU A 571 -7.03 -8.53 -17.36
N ALA A 572 -6.54 -9.76 -17.28
CA ALA A 572 -6.96 -10.84 -18.17
C ALA A 572 -8.44 -11.21 -17.98
N TRP A 573 -8.96 -11.10 -16.76
CA TRP A 573 -10.38 -11.28 -16.46
C TRP A 573 -11.23 -10.22 -17.16
N TYR A 574 -10.89 -8.92 -17.03
CA TYR A 574 -11.59 -7.83 -17.73
C TYR A 574 -11.61 -8.04 -19.24
N GLU A 575 -10.48 -8.38 -19.84
CA GLU A 575 -10.40 -8.65 -21.27
C GLU A 575 -11.26 -9.82 -21.72
N ARG A 576 -11.33 -10.88 -20.91
CA ARG A 576 -12.19 -12.03 -21.19
C ARG A 576 -13.66 -11.65 -21.14
N GLU A 577 -14.08 -10.97 -20.05
CA GLU A 577 -15.47 -10.56 -19.88
C GLU A 577 -15.91 -9.56 -20.95
N LEU A 578 -15.05 -8.63 -21.33
CA LEU A 578 -15.32 -7.71 -22.44
C LEU A 578 -15.53 -8.44 -23.78
N ARG A 579 -14.76 -9.48 -24.05
CA ARG A 579 -14.96 -10.31 -25.25
C ARG A 579 -16.24 -11.15 -25.18
N ASN A 580 -16.63 -11.54 -23.99
CA ASN A 580 -17.88 -12.24 -23.75
C ASN A 580 -19.10 -11.30 -23.80
N GLY A 581 -18.88 -10.03 -24.10
CA GLY A 581 -19.94 -9.04 -24.30
C GLY A 581 -20.36 -8.30 -23.03
N MET A 582 -19.55 -8.26 -21.99
CA MET A 582 -19.79 -7.45 -20.79
C MET A 582 -20.03 -5.99 -21.16
N GLN A 583 -21.12 -5.44 -20.67
CA GLN A 583 -21.52 -4.04 -20.83
C GLN A 583 -21.30 -3.26 -19.54
N VAL A 584 -21.52 -3.91 -18.40
CA VAL A 584 -21.37 -3.33 -17.06
C VAL A 584 -20.48 -4.24 -16.20
N CYS A 585 -19.51 -3.64 -15.53
CA CYS A 585 -18.74 -4.32 -14.50
C CYS A 585 -19.12 -3.77 -13.12
N VAL A 586 -19.40 -4.65 -12.17
CA VAL A 586 -19.59 -4.28 -10.76
C VAL A 586 -18.39 -4.75 -9.96
N ALA A 587 -17.78 -3.87 -9.17
CA ALA A 587 -16.61 -4.22 -8.37
C ALA A 587 -16.55 -3.41 -7.07
N HIS A 588 -15.89 -3.96 -6.04
CA HIS A 588 -15.48 -3.17 -4.90
C HIS A 588 -14.31 -2.25 -5.30
N PRO A 589 -14.29 -0.94 -4.91
CA PRO A 589 -13.22 -0.01 -5.28
C PRO A 589 -11.80 -0.53 -4.98
N ARG A 590 -11.61 -1.22 -3.86
CA ARG A 590 -10.30 -1.80 -3.47
C ARG A 590 -9.77 -2.87 -4.43
N LEU A 591 -10.62 -3.49 -5.24
CA LEU A 591 -10.17 -4.50 -6.21
C LEU A 591 -9.53 -3.86 -7.45
N VAL A 592 -9.85 -2.59 -7.73
CA VAL A 592 -9.42 -1.84 -8.92
C VAL A 592 -8.70 -0.54 -8.57
N SER A 593 -8.44 -0.27 -7.28
CA SER A 593 -7.83 0.98 -6.80
C SER A 593 -6.39 1.22 -7.27
N VAL A 594 -5.73 0.18 -7.76
CA VAL A 594 -4.35 0.26 -8.25
C VAL A 594 -4.32 -0.26 -9.68
N GLY A 595 -4.22 0.62 -10.62
CA GLY A 595 -4.02 0.28 -12.00
C GLY A 595 -5.00 0.65 -13.00
#